data_0e2ec9c281d3bad06c39b89d44bd68f0
#
_entry.id   0e2ec9c281d3bad06c39b89d44bd68f0
#
_cell.length_a   1.000
_cell.length_b   1.000
_cell.length_c   1.000
_cell.angle_alpha   90.00
_cell.angle_beta   90.00
_cell.angle_gamma   90.00
#
_symmetry.space_group_name_H-M   'P 1'
#
loop_
_entity.id
_entity.type
_entity.pdbx_description
1 polymer ?
#
loop_
_entity_poly.entity_id
_entity_poly.type
_entity_poly.pdbx_seq_one_letter_code
_entity_poly.pdbx_strand_id
1 'polypeptide(L)'
;MITDELLAAFLDGNVSGKEAEAILEAAVTDSSLREFLAIAAKVSDHPLQESSPLAALAAEAPDRLCAVHCERYVLQCFGMTRSVEELVSYANGRGLIKDGGTPLANVGYISEHYGLSVSRVFASDLDVVEKALSEGSQVIAAVDVGELDPSCAEYEYLEDRIIGPRPDHCVVVLACDLAADEVVCYDPSSGDIPVSIPVTAFLDAWKDSENYLVIVGK
;
A
#
# COMPACT_ATOMS: atom_id res chain seq x y z
N MET A 1 18.44 27.09 4.50
CA MET A 1 17.36 28.04 4.10
C MET A 1 16.85 27.55 2.76
N ILE A 2 15.60 27.24 2.64
CA ILE A 2 14.97 26.79 1.40
C ILE A 2 14.73 28.03 0.54
N THR A 3 15.20 27.99 -0.71
CA THR A 3 15.02 29.09 -1.68
C THR A 3 13.99 28.71 -2.72
N ASP A 4 13.41 29.68 -3.42
CA ASP A 4 12.44 29.43 -4.48
C ASP A 4 13.03 28.57 -5.62
N GLU A 5 14.33 28.76 -5.90
CA GLU A 5 15.04 27.94 -6.90
C GLU A 5 15.16 26.48 -6.45
N LEU A 6 15.38 26.24 -5.14
CA LEU A 6 15.48 24.89 -4.59
C LEU A 6 14.11 24.21 -4.60
N LEU A 7 13.04 24.95 -4.31
CA LEU A 7 11.67 24.45 -4.42
C LEU A 7 11.28 24.13 -5.86
N ALA A 8 11.61 24.99 -6.81
CA ALA A 8 11.39 24.71 -8.24
C ALA A 8 12.15 23.46 -8.68
N ALA A 9 13.43 23.33 -8.29
CA ALA A 9 14.23 22.15 -8.59
C ALA A 9 13.66 20.88 -7.93
N PHE A 10 13.09 20.98 -6.73
CA PHE A 10 12.41 19.87 -6.05
C PHE A 10 11.18 19.43 -6.84
N LEU A 11 10.32 20.34 -7.26
CA LEU A 11 9.12 20.05 -8.06
C LEU A 11 9.46 19.45 -9.43
N ASP A 12 10.59 19.87 -10.02
CA ASP A 12 11.12 19.33 -11.29
C ASP A 12 11.90 18.01 -11.12
N GLY A 13 12.07 17.54 -9.88
CA GLY A 13 12.83 16.32 -9.58
C GLY A 13 14.35 16.46 -9.73
N ASN A 14 14.88 17.69 -9.73
CA ASN A 14 16.29 18.02 -9.96
C ASN A 14 17.04 18.39 -8.67
N VAL A 15 16.72 17.76 -7.54
CA VAL A 15 17.41 17.93 -6.25
C VAL A 15 18.12 16.64 -5.82
N SER A 16 19.15 16.75 -4.98
CA SER A 16 19.75 15.60 -4.32
C SER A 16 18.83 15.08 -3.20
N GLY A 17 18.98 13.79 -2.82
CA GLY A 17 18.21 13.21 -1.71
C GLY A 17 18.29 14.02 -0.41
N LYS A 18 19.47 14.58 -0.07
CA LYS A 18 19.65 15.45 1.10
C LYS A 18 18.92 16.78 1.01
N GLU A 19 18.80 17.33 -0.18
CA GLU A 19 18.04 18.58 -0.40
C GLU A 19 16.54 18.32 -0.34
N ALA A 20 16.08 17.17 -0.87
CA ALA A 20 14.69 16.74 -0.75
C ALA A 20 14.31 16.55 0.72
N GLU A 21 15.10 15.79 1.47
CA GLU A 21 14.92 15.57 2.91
C GLU A 21 14.84 16.89 3.68
N ALA A 22 15.73 17.84 3.41
CA ALA A 22 15.72 19.15 4.06
C ALA A 22 14.46 19.99 3.74
N ILE A 23 13.90 19.85 2.53
CA ILE A 23 12.63 20.52 2.16
C ILE A 23 11.47 19.90 2.90
N LEU A 24 11.41 18.57 2.96
CA LEU A 24 10.37 17.83 3.65
C LEU A 24 10.40 18.11 5.17
N GLU A 25 11.58 18.05 5.80
CA GLU A 25 11.74 18.44 7.21
C GLU A 25 11.26 19.88 7.50
N ALA A 26 11.54 20.81 6.60
CA ALA A 26 11.06 22.18 6.76
C ALA A 26 9.54 22.28 6.62
N ALA A 27 8.93 21.50 5.75
CA ALA A 27 7.48 21.44 5.57
C ALA A 27 6.75 20.90 6.82
N VAL A 28 7.42 20.12 7.69
CA VAL A 28 6.88 19.69 9.00
C VAL A 28 6.51 20.91 9.86
N THR A 29 7.39 21.91 9.90
CA THR A 29 7.25 23.07 10.79
C THR A 29 6.66 24.30 10.11
N ASP A 30 6.75 24.40 8.77
CA ASP A 30 6.26 25.53 7.97
C ASP A 30 4.97 25.15 7.23
N SER A 31 3.83 25.60 7.80
CA SER A 31 2.51 25.37 7.22
C SER A 31 2.32 25.98 5.83
N SER A 32 3.00 27.09 5.52
CA SER A 32 2.91 27.76 4.21
C SER A 32 3.66 27.00 3.16
N LEU A 33 4.84 26.47 3.49
CA LEU A 33 5.61 25.59 2.61
C LEU A 33 4.85 24.29 2.31
N ARG A 34 4.23 23.72 3.33
CA ARG A 34 3.39 22.51 3.21
C ARG A 34 2.20 22.73 2.28
N GLU A 35 1.47 23.83 2.45
CA GLU A 35 0.33 24.17 1.60
C GLU A 35 0.78 24.43 0.14
N PHE A 36 1.93 25.09 -0.06
CA PHE A 36 2.52 25.30 -1.37
C PHE A 36 2.85 23.95 -2.07
N LEU A 37 3.52 23.04 -1.38
CA LEU A 37 3.86 21.73 -1.93
C LEU A 37 2.61 20.90 -2.27
N ALA A 38 1.57 20.94 -1.41
CA ALA A 38 0.30 20.26 -1.65
C ALA A 38 -0.44 20.82 -2.88
N ILE A 39 -0.40 22.14 -3.12
CA ILE A 39 -0.97 22.76 -4.30
C ILE A 39 -0.17 22.39 -5.54
N ALA A 40 1.16 22.47 -5.46
CA ALA A 40 2.04 22.16 -6.57
C ALA A 40 1.91 20.70 -7.03
N ALA A 41 1.79 19.75 -6.10
CA ALA A 41 1.55 18.34 -6.40
C ALA A 41 0.22 18.10 -7.14
N LYS A 42 -0.83 18.89 -6.80
CA LYS A 42 -2.15 18.78 -7.47
C LYS A 42 -2.20 19.43 -8.87
N VAL A 43 -1.33 20.40 -9.13
CA VAL A 43 -1.30 21.15 -10.41
C VAL A 43 -0.35 20.50 -11.42
N SER A 44 0.57 19.65 -10.95
CA SER A 44 1.54 18.98 -11.81
C SER A 44 0.86 17.85 -12.60
N ASP A 45 0.28 18.20 -13.77
CA ASP A 45 -0.25 17.25 -14.76
C ASP A 45 0.88 16.52 -15.54
N HIS A 46 2.12 16.70 -15.15
CA HIS A 46 3.25 15.99 -15.75
C HIS A 46 3.49 14.68 -15.01
N PRO A 47 3.59 13.54 -15.73
CA PRO A 47 4.09 12.32 -15.12
C PRO A 47 5.45 12.67 -14.51
N LEU A 48 5.59 12.42 -13.21
CA LEU A 48 6.85 12.59 -12.48
C LEU A 48 7.96 11.94 -13.31
N GLN A 49 8.98 12.68 -13.67
CA GLN A 49 10.12 12.08 -14.37
C GLN A 49 10.67 10.96 -13.47
N GLU A 50 11.03 9.81 -14.07
CA GLU A 50 11.56 8.64 -13.35
C GLU A 50 12.79 8.95 -12.47
N SER A 51 13.37 10.14 -12.59
CA SER A 51 14.50 10.65 -11.82
C SER A 51 14.11 11.62 -10.69
N SER A 52 12.83 11.88 -10.43
CA SER A 52 12.43 12.78 -9.35
C SER A 52 12.64 12.10 -7.98
N PRO A 53 12.98 12.83 -6.90
CA PRO A 53 13.01 12.28 -5.56
C PRO A 53 11.65 11.69 -5.13
N LEU A 54 10.54 12.28 -5.57
CA LEU A 54 9.18 11.74 -5.43
C LEU A 54 8.98 10.47 -6.27
N ALA A 55 9.62 10.36 -7.44
CA ALA A 55 9.62 9.12 -8.22
C ALA A 55 10.59 8.09 -7.64
N ALA A 56 11.65 8.49 -6.95
CA ALA A 56 12.52 7.58 -6.20
C ALA A 56 11.80 7.01 -4.96
N LEU A 57 11.03 7.83 -4.26
CA LEU A 57 10.10 7.38 -3.20
C LEU A 57 9.01 6.45 -3.77
N ALA A 58 8.49 6.75 -4.96
CA ALA A 58 7.57 5.86 -5.68
C ALA A 58 8.26 4.67 -6.35
N ALA A 59 9.58 4.69 -6.55
CA ALA A 59 10.37 3.59 -7.15
C ALA A 59 10.91 2.61 -6.11
N GLU A 60 10.94 2.98 -4.85
CA GLU A 60 11.00 2.07 -3.70
C GLU A 60 9.61 1.47 -3.39
N ALA A 61 8.59 1.82 -4.20
CA ALA A 61 7.27 1.21 -4.09
C ALA A 61 7.39 -0.31 -4.15
N PRO A 62 6.77 -1.01 -3.21
CA PRO A 62 6.76 -2.45 -3.17
C PRO A 62 6.31 -3.00 -4.53
N ASP A 63 6.81 -4.17 -4.87
CA ASP A 63 6.54 -4.86 -6.13
C ASP A 63 5.09 -4.63 -6.55
N ARG A 64 4.89 -3.96 -7.70
CA ARG A 64 3.56 -3.64 -8.29
C ARG A 64 2.65 -4.87 -8.43
N LEU A 65 3.16 -6.03 -8.07
CA LEU A 65 2.50 -7.32 -8.05
C LEU A 65 2.05 -7.77 -6.65
N CYS A 66 2.12 -6.92 -5.63
CA CYS A 66 1.76 -7.28 -4.25
C CYS A 66 0.40 -7.99 -4.16
N ALA A 67 -0.64 -7.45 -4.83
CA ALA A 67 -1.96 -8.08 -4.88
C ALA A 67 -1.94 -9.47 -5.56
N VAL A 68 -1.15 -9.64 -6.63
CA VAL A 68 -0.99 -10.94 -7.30
C VAL A 68 -0.30 -11.96 -6.38
N HIS A 69 0.71 -11.54 -5.63
CA HIS A 69 1.38 -12.39 -4.65
C HIS A 69 0.45 -12.75 -3.49
N CYS A 70 -0.37 -11.80 -2.99
CA CYS A 70 -1.39 -12.09 -1.99
C CYS A 70 -2.41 -13.12 -2.50
N GLU A 71 -2.94 -12.93 -3.71
CA GLU A 71 -3.89 -13.88 -4.30
C GLU A 71 -3.23 -15.25 -4.57
N ARG A 72 -1.95 -15.30 -4.96
CA ARG A 72 -1.21 -16.56 -5.05
C ARG A 72 -1.14 -17.28 -3.71
N TYR A 73 -0.82 -16.55 -2.64
CA TYR A 73 -0.79 -17.11 -1.29
C TYR A 73 -2.15 -17.65 -0.89
N VAL A 74 -3.22 -16.89 -1.12
CA VAL A 74 -4.61 -17.31 -0.87
C VAL A 74 -4.95 -18.60 -1.63
N LEU A 75 -4.62 -18.68 -2.93
CA LEU A 75 -4.83 -19.89 -3.72
C LEU A 75 -4.09 -21.10 -3.12
N GLN A 76 -2.86 -20.92 -2.65
CA GLN A 76 -2.09 -21.98 -1.99
C GLN A 76 -2.77 -22.46 -0.70
N CYS A 77 -3.33 -21.56 0.10
CA CYS A 77 -4.11 -21.92 1.31
C CYS A 77 -5.32 -22.80 0.98
N PHE A 78 -5.91 -22.63 -0.21
CA PHE A 78 -6.99 -23.49 -0.70
C PHE A 78 -6.51 -24.72 -1.52
N GLY A 79 -5.22 -25.01 -1.50
CA GLY A 79 -4.62 -26.18 -2.15
C GLY A 79 -4.38 -26.02 -3.67
N MET A 80 -4.42 -24.79 -4.18
CA MET A 80 -4.22 -24.48 -5.59
C MET A 80 -2.85 -23.83 -5.81
N THR A 81 -1.87 -24.58 -6.29
CA THR A 81 -0.54 -24.06 -6.61
C THR A 81 -0.52 -23.46 -8.00
N ARG A 82 -0.14 -22.20 -8.12
CA ARG A 82 0.04 -21.45 -9.38
C ARG A 82 1.34 -20.68 -9.35
N SER A 83 2.00 -20.53 -10.52
CA SER A 83 3.18 -19.69 -10.61
C SER A 83 2.78 -18.21 -10.71
N VAL A 84 3.68 -17.31 -10.30
CA VAL A 84 3.45 -15.85 -10.40
C VAL A 84 3.26 -15.47 -11.87
N GLU A 85 4.06 -16.05 -12.78
CA GLU A 85 4.01 -15.77 -14.21
C GLU A 85 2.64 -16.14 -14.82
N GLU A 86 2.05 -17.27 -14.39
CA GLU A 86 0.70 -17.69 -14.80
C GLU A 86 -0.34 -16.65 -14.36
N LEU A 87 -0.28 -16.24 -13.10
CA LEU A 87 -1.22 -15.27 -12.53
C LEU A 87 -1.07 -13.88 -13.15
N VAL A 88 0.16 -13.41 -13.35
CA VAL A 88 0.46 -12.12 -14.02
C VAL A 88 -0.03 -12.15 -15.47
N SER A 89 0.22 -13.25 -16.19
CA SER A 89 -0.27 -13.41 -17.57
C SER A 89 -1.79 -13.33 -17.66
N TYR A 90 -2.50 -13.99 -16.74
CA TYR A 90 -3.95 -13.91 -16.64
C TYR A 90 -4.41 -12.48 -16.32
N ALA A 91 -3.82 -11.85 -15.29
CA ALA A 91 -4.19 -10.52 -14.83
C ALA A 91 -3.97 -9.45 -15.91
N ASN A 92 -2.83 -9.50 -16.62
CA ASN A 92 -2.55 -8.62 -17.76
C ASN A 92 -3.53 -8.84 -18.91
N GLY A 93 -3.82 -10.10 -19.26
CA GLY A 93 -4.78 -10.46 -20.32
C GLY A 93 -6.20 -9.95 -20.03
N ARG A 94 -6.53 -9.73 -18.77
CA ARG A 94 -7.81 -9.16 -18.31
C ARG A 94 -7.77 -7.68 -18.00
N GLY A 95 -6.59 -7.05 -18.08
CA GLY A 95 -6.40 -5.65 -17.72
C GLY A 95 -6.62 -5.37 -16.22
N LEU A 96 -6.35 -6.35 -15.36
CA LEU A 96 -6.48 -6.22 -13.91
C LEU A 96 -5.32 -5.41 -13.31
N ILE A 97 -4.12 -5.52 -13.91
CA ILE A 97 -2.93 -4.76 -13.53
C ILE A 97 -2.87 -3.50 -14.38
N LYS A 98 -2.52 -2.38 -13.78
CA LYS A 98 -2.30 -1.06 -14.40
C LYS A 98 -0.88 -0.58 -14.12
N ASP A 99 -0.48 0.57 -14.66
CA ASP A 99 0.89 1.10 -14.49
C ASP A 99 1.27 1.32 -13.02
N GLY A 100 0.31 1.60 -12.14
CA GLY A 100 0.51 1.76 -10.69
C GLY A 100 0.25 0.49 -9.86
N GLY A 101 0.06 -0.69 -10.48
CA GLY A 101 -0.26 -1.93 -9.76
C GLY A 101 -1.70 -2.39 -9.99
N THR A 102 -2.25 -3.14 -9.03
CA THR A 102 -3.62 -3.66 -9.12
C THR A 102 -4.60 -2.70 -8.43
N PRO A 103 -5.52 -2.04 -9.16
CA PRO A 103 -6.55 -1.22 -8.53
C PRO A 103 -7.35 -2.01 -7.49
N LEU A 104 -7.75 -1.39 -6.37
CA LEU A 104 -8.47 -2.05 -5.27
C LEU A 104 -9.68 -2.88 -5.76
N ALA A 105 -10.47 -2.31 -6.67
CA ALA A 105 -11.63 -3.00 -7.24
C ALA A 105 -11.27 -4.30 -8.00
N ASN A 106 -10.02 -4.46 -8.40
CA ASN A 106 -9.55 -5.62 -9.16
C ASN A 106 -8.94 -6.72 -8.24
N VAL A 107 -8.63 -6.41 -7.00
CA VAL A 107 -8.12 -7.41 -6.04
C VAL A 107 -9.19 -8.47 -5.79
N GLY A 108 -8.80 -9.73 -5.84
CA GLY A 108 -9.69 -10.88 -5.70
C GLY A 108 -10.20 -11.47 -7.02
N TYR A 109 -10.05 -10.80 -8.17
CA TYR A 109 -10.50 -11.36 -9.46
C TYR A 109 -9.72 -12.60 -9.91
N ILE A 110 -8.47 -12.73 -9.51
CA ILE A 110 -7.69 -13.95 -9.75
C ILE A 110 -8.32 -15.10 -8.95
N SER A 111 -8.62 -14.89 -7.67
CA SER A 111 -9.25 -15.87 -6.80
C SER A 111 -10.63 -16.31 -7.33
N GLU A 112 -11.46 -15.38 -7.80
CA GLU A 112 -12.73 -15.67 -8.47
C GLU A 112 -12.55 -16.53 -9.72
N HIS A 113 -11.52 -16.25 -10.54
CA HIS A 113 -11.23 -17.03 -11.73
C HIS A 113 -10.98 -18.52 -11.43
N TYR A 114 -10.35 -18.80 -10.29
CA TYR A 114 -10.10 -20.16 -9.83
C TYR A 114 -11.26 -20.77 -9.02
N GLY A 115 -12.42 -20.11 -9.00
CA GLY A 115 -13.67 -20.66 -8.44
C GLY A 115 -13.84 -20.46 -6.95
N LEU A 116 -13.05 -19.55 -6.35
CA LEU A 116 -13.27 -19.13 -4.96
C LEU A 116 -14.34 -18.06 -4.87
N SER A 117 -15.06 -18.04 -3.75
CA SER A 117 -15.99 -16.95 -3.44
C SER A 117 -15.22 -15.73 -2.94
N VAL A 118 -15.56 -14.54 -3.43
CA VAL A 118 -14.88 -13.30 -3.06
C VAL A 118 -15.89 -12.23 -2.65
N SER A 119 -15.66 -11.64 -1.50
CA SER A 119 -16.40 -10.47 -1.01
C SER A 119 -15.45 -9.30 -0.82
N ARG A 120 -15.82 -8.12 -1.33
CA ARG A 120 -15.09 -6.87 -1.19
C ARG A 120 -15.84 -5.97 -0.23
N VAL A 121 -15.18 -5.53 0.85
CA VAL A 121 -15.81 -4.81 1.96
C VAL A 121 -15.02 -3.53 2.23
N PHE A 122 -15.73 -2.41 2.34
CA PHE A 122 -15.18 -1.12 2.79
C PHE A 122 -15.69 -0.81 4.22
N ALA A 123 -15.07 0.15 4.86
CA ALA A 123 -15.39 0.60 6.21
C ALA A 123 -15.48 -0.59 7.20
N SER A 124 -14.57 -1.54 7.07
CA SER A 124 -14.49 -2.74 7.86
C SER A 124 -13.80 -2.49 9.21
N ASP A 125 -13.79 -3.49 10.08
CA ASP A 125 -13.10 -3.49 11.36
C ASP A 125 -12.44 -4.84 11.64
N LEU A 126 -11.67 -4.93 12.73
CA LEU A 126 -10.97 -6.16 13.08
C LEU A 126 -11.92 -7.31 13.46
N ASP A 127 -13.14 -7.02 13.94
CA ASP A 127 -14.14 -8.06 14.24
C ASP A 127 -14.55 -8.81 12.97
N VAL A 128 -14.66 -8.08 11.84
CA VAL A 128 -14.93 -8.68 10.52
C VAL A 128 -13.77 -9.55 10.08
N VAL A 129 -12.51 -9.10 10.31
CA VAL A 129 -11.30 -9.88 10.00
C VAL A 129 -11.28 -11.16 10.82
N GLU A 130 -11.41 -11.07 12.15
CA GLU A 130 -11.40 -12.23 13.05
C GLU A 130 -12.52 -13.23 12.71
N LYS A 131 -13.71 -12.73 12.41
CA LYS A 131 -14.84 -13.57 12.00
C LYS A 131 -14.51 -14.31 10.71
N ALA A 132 -14.04 -13.63 9.67
CA ALA A 132 -13.67 -14.24 8.39
C ALA A 132 -12.61 -15.34 8.56
N LEU A 133 -11.56 -15.06 9.34
CA LEU A 133 -10.50 -16.04 9.65
C LEU A 133 -11.05 -17.24 10.42
N SER A 134 -11.93 -17.02 11.40
CA SER A 134 -12.56 -18.10 12.18
C SER A 134 -13.46 -19.00 11.35
N GLU A 135 -14.04 -18.48 10.27
CA GLU A 135 -14.85 -19.20 9.29
C GLU A 135 -14.00 -19.92 8.22
N GLY A 136 -12.66 -19.82 8.29
CA GLY A 136 -11.73 -20.46 7.38
C GLY A 136 -11.54 -19.71 6.06
N SER A 137 -11.99 -18.47 5.98
CA SER A 137 -11.70 -17.57 4.86
C SER A 137 -10.27 -17.01 4.96
N GLN A 138 -9.74 -16.53 3.84
CA GLN A 138 -8.51 -15.75 3.78
C GLN A 138 -8.87 -14.28 3.60
N VAL A 139 -8.07 -13.38 4.18
CA VAL A 139 -8.36 -11.94 4.18
C VAL A 139 -7.19 -11.18 3.59
N ILE A 140 -7.41 -10.45 2.50
CA ILE A 140 -6.44 -9.53 1.92
C ILE A 140 -6.83 -8.12 2.36
N ALA A 141 -5.92 -7.39 2.99
CA ALA A 141 -6.07 -5.98 3.33
C ALA A 141 -5.24 -5.11 2.38
N ALA A 142 -5.78 -3.98 1.97
CA ALA A 142 -5.03 -2.95 1.27
C ALA A 142 -4.58 -1.90 2.28
N VAL A 143 -3.30 -1.60 2.30
CA VAL A 143 -2.64 -0.79 3.33
C VAL A 143 -1.69 0.22 2.70
N ASP A 144 -1.34 1.26 3.42
CA ASP A 144 -0.15 2.06 3.14
C ASP A 144 1.07 1.37 3.77
N VAL A 145 2.07 1.00 2.95
CA VAL A 145 3.21 0.21 3.44
C VAL A 145 4.10 1.01 4.38
N GLY A 146 4.22 2.31 4.17
CA GLY A 146 5.06 3.18 4.99
C GLY A 146 4.56 3.29 6.43
N GLU A 147 3.26 3.25 6.65
CA GLU A 147 2.65 3.28 7.97
C GLU A 147 2.76 1.95 8.74
N LEU A 148 3.08 0.85 8.06
CA LEU A 148 3.33 -0.44 8.74
C LEU A 148 4.60 -0.43 9.58
N ASP A 149 5.55 0.47 9.29
CA ASP A 149 6.77 0.67 10.09
C ASP A 149 6.64 1.92 10.96
N PRO A 150 6.51 1.79 12.30
CA PRO A 150 6.41 2.92 13.20
C PRO A 150 7.60 3.90 13.14
N SER A 151 8.75 3.48 12.60
CA SER A 151 9.91 4.36 12.43
C SER A 151 9.73 5.37 11.28
N CYS A 152 8.79 5.13 10.39
CA CYS A 152 8.47 5.98 9.25
C CYS A 152 7.30 6.96 9.53
N ALA A 153 6.61 6.84 10.67
CA ALA A 153 5.36 7.55 10.97
C ALA A 153 5.40 9.07 10.80
N GLU A 154 6.54 9.73 11.07
CA GLU A 154 6.66 11.18 10.88
C GLU A 154 6.74 11.55 9.39
N TYR A 155 7.35 10.71 8.59
CA TYR A 155 7.48 10.87 7.14
C TYR A 155 6.13 10.61 6.44
N GLU A 156 5.47 9.54 6.79
CA GLU A 156 4.16 9.14 6.28
C GLU A 156 3.08 10.17 6.59
N TYR A 157 3.07 10.72 7.81
CA TYR A 157 2.17 11.83 8.16
C TYR A 157 2.32 13.04 7.22
N LEU A 158 3.52 13.28 6.70
CA LEU A 158 3.75 14.36 5.74
C LEU A 158 3.30 13.99 4.33
N GLU A 159 3.56 12.76 3.91
CA GLU A 159 3.12 12.26 2.61
C GLU A 159 1.60 12.32 2.51
N ASP A 160 0.88 11.85 3.49
CA ASP A 160 -0.57 11.94 3.59
C ASP A 160 -1.11 13.36 3.47
N ARG A 161 -0.44 14.32 4.07
CA ARG A 161 -0.84 15.72 4.01
C ARG A 161 -0.55 16.39 2.68
N ILE A 162 0.42 15.91 1.94
CA ILE A 162 0.87 16.49 0.66
C ILE A 162 0.15 15.79 -0.51
N ILE A 163 0.11 14.48 -0.50
CA ILE A 163 -0.40 13.67 -1.61
C ILE A 163 -1.83 13.19 -1.31
N GLY A 164 -2.15 13.02 -0.04
CA GLY A 164 -3.38 12.44 0.49
C GLY A 164 -3.21 10.94 0.78
N PRO A 165 -4.02 10.43 1.73
CA PRO A 165 -3.96 9.03 2.13
C PRO A 165 -4.23 8.12 0.93
N ARG A 166 -3.41 7.08 0.76
CA ARG A 166 -3.55 6.14 -0.35
C ARG A 166 -2.94 4.79 -0.02
N PRO A 167 -3.68 3.72 -0.18
CA PRO A 167 -3.11 2.39 -0.09
C PRO A 167 -2.26 2.11 -1.33
N ASP A 168 -1.03 1.70 -1.13
CA ASP A 168 -0.09 1.34 -2.19
C ASP A 168 0.34 -0.13 -2.13
N HIS A 169 -0.08 -0.85 -1.07
CA HIS A 169 0.33 -2.22 -0.82
C HIS A 169 -0.85 -3.13 -0.45
N CYS A 170 -0.63 -4.44 -0.56
CA CYS A 170 -1.56 -5.48 -0.11
C CYS A 170 -0.83 -6.51 0.74
N VAL A 171 -1.47 -6.92 1.83
CA VAL A 171 -1.03 -8.00 2.71
C VAL A 171 -2.14 -9.02 2.92
N VAL A 172 -1.80 -10.27 3.27
CA VAL A 172 -2.79 -11.26 3.72
C VAL A 172 -2.77 -11.32 5.24
N VAL A 173 -3.87 -10.99 5.89
CA VAL A 173 -4.00 -11.09 7.35
C VAL A 173 -4.16 -12.56 7.73
N LEU A 174 -3.27 -13.05 8.58
CA LEU A 174 -3.21 -14.45 9.02
C LEU A 174 -3.82 -14.65 10.40
N ALA A 175 -3.63 -13.67 11.29
CA ALA A 175 -4.16 -13.68 12.65
C ALA A 175 -4.22 -12.25 13.21
N CYS A 176 -5.14 -12.04 14.16
CA CYS A 176 -5.19 -10.86 15.01
C CYS A 176 -5.12 -11.33 16.47
N ASP A 177 -4.20 -10.77 17.25
CA ASP A 177 -4.14 -10.97 18.70
C ASP A 177 -4.14 -9.60 19.38
N LEU A 178 -5.35 -9.12 19.68
CA LEU A 178 -5.52 -7.81 20.33
C LEU A 178 -4.94 -7.78 21.75
N ALA A 179 -4.82 -8.93 22.42
CA ALA A 179 -4.22 -9.02 23.75
C ALA A 179 -2.69 -8.91 23.72
N ALA A 180 -2.08 -9.38 22.65
CA ALA A 180 -0.65 -9.25 22.39
C ALA A 180 -0.29 -7.95 21.64
N ASP A 181 -1.28 -7.14 21.20
CA ASP A 181 -1.11 -5.97 20.34
C ASP A 181 -0.44 -6.34 18.99
N GLU A 182 -0.92 -7.44 18.36
CA GLU A 182 -0.32 -7.96 17.14
C GLU A 182 -1.35 -8.28 16.05
N VAL A 183 -1.03 -7.89 14.81
CA VAL A 183 -1.63 -8.42 13.58
C VAL A 183 -0.53 -9.16 12.82
N VAL A 184 -0.74 -10.44 12.55
CA VAL A 184 0.22 -11.26 11.81
C VAL A 184 -0.20 -11.29 10.35
N CYS A 185 0.71 -10.91 9.45
CA CYS A 185 0.47 -10.84 8.03
C CYS A 185 1.47 -11.66 7.22
N TYR A 186 1.03 -12.18 6.08
CA TYR A 186 1.91 -12.47 4.96
C TYR A 186 2.06 -11.18 4.16
N ASP A 187 3.29 -10.69 4.10
CA ASP A 187 3.67 -9.52 3.32
C ASP A 187 4.56 -9.97 2.15
N PRO A 188 4.13 -9.77 0.89
CA PRO A 188 4.93 -10.15 -0.27
C PRO A 188 6.32 -9.53 -0.32
N SER A 189 6.51 -8.34 0.24
CA SER A 189 7.80 -7.64 0.28
C SER A 189 8.78 -8.26 1.27
N SER A 190 8.26 -8.95 2.29
CA SER A 190 9.05 -9.62 3.33
C SER A 190 9.36 -11.09 3.01
N GLY A 191 8.93 -11.57 1.83
CA GLY A 191 9.10 -12.96 1.39
C GLY A 191 8.08 -13.92 2.02
N ASP A 192 8.48 -15.18 2.26
CA ASP A 192 7.56 -16.22 2.74
C ASP A 192 7.43 -16.27 4.29
N ILE A 193 8.05 -15.33 5.00
CA ILE A 193 8.03 -15.30 6.47
C ILE A 193 6.92 -14.35 6.92
N PRO A 194 5.96 -14.82 7.76
CA PRO A 194 4.96 -13.92 8.34
C PRO A 194 5.60 -12.80 9.16
N VAL A 195 5.07 -11.60 9.04
CA VAL A 195 5.46 -10.44 9.81
C VAL A 195 4.43 -10.13 10.88
N SER A 196 4.91 -9.70 12.05
CA SER A 196 4.06 -9.21 13.14
C SER A 196 4.08 -7.68 13.12
N ILE A 197 2.90 -7.08 13.11
CA ILE A 197 2.69 -5.64 13.00
C ILE A 197 1.90 -5.21 14.25
N PRO A 198 2.27 -4.13 14.96
CA PRO A 198 1.44 -3.59 16.02
C PRO A 198 0.04 -3.25 15.51
N VAL A 199 -0.98 -3.56 16.31
CA VAL A 199 -2.40 -3.30 15.93
C VAL A 199 -2.60 -1.85 15.52
N THR A 200 -1.99 -0.91 16.24
CA THR A 200 -2.11 0.52 15.97
C THR A 200 -1.52 0.91 14.62
N ALA A 201 -0.34 0.38 14.26
CA ALA A 201 0.29 0.62 12.97
C ALA A 201 -0.52 0.01 11.82
N PHE A 202 -1.01 -1.22 12.01
CA PHE A 202 -1.88 -1.85 11.01
C PHE A 202 -3.18 -1.06 10.78
N LEU A 203 -3.84 -0.59 11.84
CA LEU A 203 -5.07 0.19 11.73
C LEU A 203 -4.83 1.54 11.05
N ASP A 204 -3.68 2.18 11.29
CA ASP A 204 -3.30 3.43 10.66
C ASP A 204 -3.11 3.22 9.15
N ALA A 205 -2.25 2.28 8.76
CA ALA A 205 -2.00 1.89 7.38
C ALA A 205 -3.25 1.42 6.62
N TRP A 206 -4.17 0.77 7.32
CA TRP A 206 -5.37 0.22 6.71
C TRP A 206 -6.47 1.27 6.47
N LYS A 207 -6.52 2.31 7.28
CA LYS A 207 -7.53 3.38 7.14
C LYS A 207 -7.42 4.12 5.80
N ASP A 208 -6.25 4.16 5.19
CA ASP A 208 -6.00 4.84 3.92
C ASP A 208 -6.71 4.22 2.73
N SER A 209 -7.09 2.96 2.87
CA SER A 209 -7.98 2.27 1.94
C SER A 209 -9.47 2.35 2.31
N GLU A 210 -9.86 3.19 3.26
CA GLU A 210 -11.20 3.13 3.89
C GLU A 210 -11.46 1.76 4.53
N ASN A 211 -10.45 1.18 5.15
CA ASN A 211 -10.48 -0.16 5.75
C ASN A 211 -10.99 -1.22 4.76
N TYR A 212 -10.44 -1.20 3.55
CA TYR A 212 -10.82 -2.12 2.48
C TYR A 212 -10.28 -3.53 2.71
N LEU A 213 -11.16 -4.52 2.56
CA LEU A 213 -10.85 -5.94 2.62
C LEU A 213 -11.34 -6.68 1.39
N VAL A 214 -10.60 -7.73 1.04
CA VAL A 214 -11.06 -8.80 0.16
C VAL A 214 -11.08 -10.10 0.97
N ILE A 215 -12.27 -10.62 1.21
CA ILE A 215 -12.50 -11.87 1.94
C ILE A 215 -12.71 -12.97 0.92
N VAL A 216 -11.85 -14.01 0.98
CA VAL A 216 -11.85 -15.11 0.03
C VAL A 216 -12.18 -16.42 0.75
N GLY A 217 -13.21 -17.12 0.28
CA GLY A 217 -13.70 -18.39 0.81
C GLY A 217 -13.88 -19.45 -0.29
N LYS A 218 -14.30 -20.66 0.13
CA LYS A 218 -14.68 -21.75 -0.80
C LYS A 218 -16.08 -21.56 -1.32
#